data_c879ddbeb2cb2418c2eced76648bc454
#
_entry.id   c879ddbeb2cb2418c2eced76648bc454
#
_cell.length_a   1.000
_cell.length_b   1.000
_cell.length_c   1.000
_cell.angle_alpha   90.00
_cell.angle_beta   90.00
_cell.angle_gamma   90.00
#
_symmetry.space_group_name_H-M   'P 1'
#
loop_
_entity.id
_entity.type
_entity.pdbx_description
1 polymer ?
#
loop_
_entity_poly.entity_id
_entity_poly.type
_entity_poly.pdbx_seq_one_letter_code
_entity_poly.pdbx_strand_id
1 'polypeptide(L)'
;MPREFLAMGAAFAFLVFFPKGKLWNGASLLITGLIMGLGAGQSPRGVAENFTSIVTSPPTMKTIAVILQIGVLSALMKQYDILGRLVEAFKDVFSSAKAVIMILPVAIGMVSVPGGAAISSPFVDELGDSLRLPVFKRAALNLTFRHCAFFLLPTSSSMIVFSNMAPHVRLYKLIALNVAFVAGMELASYLLYLRGAEAPVAPRSGGGHTLRGLVNILKYMSPIYVIVLLNGLFKVPMY
;
A
#
# COMPACT_ATOMS: atom_id res chain seq x y z
N MET A 1 19.14 21.73 15.21
CA MET A 1 19.38 21.22 13.82
C MET A 1 20.44 20.12 13.66
N PRO A 2 21.75 20.25 14.03
CA PRO A 2 22.69 19.14 13.77
C PRO A 2 22.38 17.88 14.59
N ARG A 3 21.89 18.00 15.82
CA ARG A 3 21.54 16.84 16.67
C ARG A 3 20.34 16.05 16.14
N GLU A 4 19.33 16.71 15.64
CA GLU A 4 18.12 16.10 15.09
C GLU A 4 18.43 15.28 13.82
N PHE A 5 19.30 15.82 12.94
CA PHE A 5 19.75 15.08 11.75
C PHE A 5 20.62 13.86 12.10
N LEU A 6 21.48 13.98 13.12
CA LEU A 6 22.28 12.86 13.61
C LEU A 6 21.37 11.78 14.24
N ALA A 7 20.39 12.19 15.06
CA ALA A 7 19.42 11.27 15.64
C ALA A 7 18.60 10.55 14.57
N MET A 8 18.16 11.26 13.54
CA MET A 8 17.45 10.67 12.40
C MET A 8 18.34 9.68 11.62
N GLY A 9 19.58 10.03 11.35
CA GLY A 9 20.55 9.15 10.69
C GLY A 9 20.84 7.89 11.51
N ALA A 10 21.04 8.03 12.82
CA ALA A 10 21.24 6.88 13.73
C ALA A 10 19.99 5.97 13.82
N ALA A 11 18.80 6.55 13.89
CA ALA A 11 17.54 5.83 13.89
C ALA A 11 17.33 5.05 12.57
N PHE A 12 17.64 5.67 11.44
CA PHE A 12 17.58 5.03 10.13
C PHE A 12 18.60 3.90 10.00
N ALA A 13 19.85 4.15 10.40
CA ALA A 13 20.88 3.11 10.41
C ALA A 13 20.47 1.91 11.27
N PHE A 14 19.90 2.16 12.45
CA PHE A 14 19.38 1.10 13.33
C PHE A 14 18.31 0.26 12.59
N LEU A 15 17.35 0.89 11.93
CA LEU A 15 16.30 0.19 11.16
C LEU A 15 16.85 -0.65 10.00
N VAL A 16 17.93 -0.18 9.35
CA VAL A 16 18.55 -0.87 8.21
C VAL A 16 19.38 -2.07 8.66
N PHE A 17 20.19 -1.90 9.71
CA PHE A 17 21.19 -2.90 10.10
C PHE A 17 20.71 -3.87 11.19
N PHE A 18 19.60 -3.59 11.87
CA PHE A 18 19.13 -4.46 12.95
C PHE A 18 18.42 -5.71 12.40
N PRO A 19 18.62 -6.90 13.02
CA PRO A 19 18.01 -8.14 12.55
C PRO A 19 16.49 -8.08 12.57
N LYS A 20 15.86 -8.52 11.46
CA LYS A 20 14.43 -8.44 11.21
C LYS A 20 13.77 -9.78 11.52
N GLY A 21 12.80 -9.79 12.44
CA GLY A 21 11.92 -10.93 12.71
C GLY A 21 10.51 -10.45 13.03
N LYS A 22 9.50 -11.33 12.97
CA LYS A 22 8.08 -10.93 13.12
C LYS A 22 7.78 -10.15 14.42
N LEU A 23 8.38 -10.53 15.53
CA LEU A 23 8.23 -9.86 16.83
C LEU A 23 9.13 -8.61 16.96
N TRP A 24 10.23 -8.56 16.23
CA TRP A 24 11.21 -7.48 16.30
C TRP A 24 10.81 -6.24 15.52
N ASN A 25 9.91 -6.35 14.54
CA ASN A 25 9.49 -5.18 13.75
C ASN A 25 8.84 -4.09 14.62
N GLY A 26 7.93 -4.44 15.52
CA GLY A 26 7.33 -3.49 16.45
C GLY A 26 8.34 -2.93 17.46
N ALA A 27 9.15 -3.80 18.04
CA ALA A 27 10.20 -3.39 18.98
C ALA A 27 11.24 -2.49 18.30
N SER A 28 11.65 -2.79 17.07
CA SER A 28 12.58 -1.96 16.29
C SER A 28 12.04 -0.54 16.07
N LEU A 29 10.75 -0.39 15.78
CA LEU A 29 10.12 0.91 15.61
C LEU A 29 10.07 1.69 16.94
N LEU A 30 9.76 1.03 18.06
CA LEU A 30 9.80 1.67 19.40
C LEU A 30 11.21 2.12 19.75
N ILE A 31 12.21 1.27 19.55
CA ILE A 31 13.62 1.61 19.80
C ILE A 31 14.06 2.77 18.90
N THR A 32 13.65 2.77 17.64
CA THR A 32 13.91 3.88 16.71
C THR A 32 13.32 5.19 17.21
N GLY A 33 12.10 5.16 17.74
CA GLY A 33 11.46 6.31 18.37
C GLY A 33 12.23 6.81 19.59
N LEU A 34 12.75 5.90 20.45
CA LEU A 34 13.60 6.24 21.57
C LEU A 34 14.93 6.87 21.13
N ILE A 35 15.59 6.30 20.11
CA ILE A 35 16.83 6.85 19.53
C ILE A 35 16.59 8.28 19.02
N MET A 36 15.48 8.51 18.30
CA MET A 36 15.12 9.83 17.82
C MET A 36 14.84 10.82 18.96
N GLY A 37 14.02 10.44 19.94
CA GLY A 37 13.67 11.32 21.06
C GLY A 37 14.87 11.72 21.89
N LEU A 38 15.65 10.75 22.35
CA LEU A 38 16.85 11.00 23.15
C LEU A 38 17.96 11.69 22.33
N GLY A 39 18.18 11.27 21.10
CA GLY A 39 19.18 11.86 20.21
C GLY A 39 18.86 13.30 19.82
N ALA A 40 17.59 13.68 19.73
CA ALA A 40 17.16 15.06 19.54
C ALA A 40 17.31 15.92 20.81
N GLY A 41 17.73 15.33 21.93
CA GLY A 41 18.01 16.04 23.17
C GLY A 41 16.83 16.09 24.15
N GLN A 42 15.80 15.27 23.95
CA GLN A 42 14.74 15.14 24.95
C GLN A 42 15.25 14.36 26.18
N SER A 43 14.75 14.73 27.35
CA SER A 43 15.04 13.96 28.58
C SER A 43 14.31 12.60 28.53
N PRO A 44 14.80 11.55 29.20
CA PRO A 44 14.11 10.27 29.27
C PRO A 44 12.68 10.40 29.82
N ARG A 45 12.45 11.32 30.76
CA ARG A 45 11.11 11.62 31.27
C ARG A 45 10.22 12.27 30.20
N GLY A 46 10.74 13.22 29.42
CA GLY A 46 10.01 13.85 28.33
C GLY A 46 9.64 12.84 27.23
N VAL A 47 10.52 11.90 26.91
CA VAL A 47 10.22 10.82 25.96
C VAL A 47 9.11 9.91 26.51
N ALA A 48 9.15 9.55 27.81
CA ALA A 48 8.09 8.75 28.43
C ALA A 48 6.74 9.48 28.48
N GLU A 49 6.73 10.77 28.81
CA GLU A 49 5.54 11.62 28.81
C GLU A 49 4.93 11.74 27.41
N ASN A 50 5.77 11.95 26.38
CA ASN A 50 5.33 11.98 24.98
C ASN A 50 4.74 10.64 24.57
N PHE A 51 5.40 9.52 24.89
CA PHE A 51 4.89 8.18 24.59
C PHE A 51 3.52 7.96 25.25
N THR A 52 3.39 8.28 26.52
CA THR A 52 2.13 8.15 27.26
C THR A 52 1.04 9.02 26.64
N SER A 53 1.35 10.28 26.30
CA SER A 53 0.40 11.19 25.68
C SER A 53 -0.09 10.70 24.32
N ILE A 54 0.79 10.12 23.51
CA ILE A 54 0.44 9.52 22.21
C ILE A 54 -0.48 8.33 22.42
N VAL A 55 -0.14 7.40 23.31
CA VAL A 55 -0.92 6.16 23.54
C VAL A 55 -2.27 6.44 24.20
N THR A 56 -2.41 7.54 24.96
CA THR A 56 -3.67 7.89 25.60
C THR A 56 -4.51 8.89 24.81
N SER A 57 -3.96 9.49 23.75
CA SER A 57 -4.69 10.49 22.99
C SER A 57 -5.84 9.88 22.17
N PRO A 58 -7.08 10.43 22.23
CA PRO A 58 -8.20 9.91 21.48
C PRO A 58 -7.99 9.83 19.94
N PRO A 59 -7.34 10.81 19.29
CA PRO A 59 -7.05 10.71 17.86
C PRO A 59 -6.13 9.53 17.52
N THR A 60 -5.10 9.28 18.34
CA THR A 60 -4.18 8.14 18.13
C THR A 60 -4.91 6.82 18.33
N MET A 61 -5.73 6.69 19.37
CA MET A 61 -6.53 5.49 19.62
C MET A 61 -7.50 5.20 18.46
N LYS A 62 -8.16 6.22 17.92
CA LYS A 62 -8.99 6.07 16.72
C LYS A 62 -8.17 5.58 15.53
N THR A 63 -7.00 6.19 15.27
CA THR A 63 -6.12 5.77 14.18
C THR A 63 -5.69 4.31 14.32
N ILE A 64 -5.28 3.89 15.51
CA ILE A 64 -4.90 2.49 15.81
C ILE A 64 -6.10 1.56 15.54
N ALA A 65 -7.29 1.91 16.03
CA ALA A 65 -8.49 1.11 15.83
C ALA A 65 -8.81 0.93 14.34
N VAL A 66 -8.73 2.00 13.54
CA VAL A 66 -8.97 1.93 12.08
C VAL A 66 -7.92 1.05 11.39
N ILE A 67 -6.65 1.19 11.74
CA ILE A 67 -5.58 0.36 11.15
C ILE A 67 -5.79 -1.12 11.50
N LEU A 68 -6.19 -1.44 12.73
CA LEU A 68 -6.54 -2.80 13.14
C LEU A 68 -7.75 -3.34 12.35
N GLN A 69 -8.80 -2.56 12.16
CA GLN A 69 -9.97 -2.95 11.37
C GLN A 69 -9.61 -3.23 9.91
N ILE A 70 -8.76 -2.40 9.30
CA ILE A 70 -8.22 -2.65 7.95
C ILE A 70 -7.42 -3.97 7.94
N GLY A 71 -6.63 -4.23 8.97
CA GLY A 71 -5.90 -5.49 9.11
C GLY A 71 -6.82 -6.71 9.20
N VAL A 72 -7.90 -6.63 9.97
CA VAL A 72 -8.93 -7.68 10.07
C VAL A 72 -9.63 -7.90 8.74
N LEU A 73 -10.09 -6.83 8.07
CA LEU A 73 -10.69 -6.92 6.75
C LEU A 73 -9.76 -7.62 5.76
N SER A 74 -8.50 -7.24 5.76
CA SER A 74 -7.46 -7.82 4.91
C SER A 74 -7.26 -9.32 5.18
N ALA A 75 -7.25 -9.72 6.45
CA ALA A 75 -7.15 -11.12 6.85
C ALA A 75 -8.36 -11.93 6.37
N LEU A 76 -9.57 -11.38 6.50
CA LEU A 76 -10.80 -12.00 6.00
C LEU A 76 -10.77 -12.15 4.47
N MET A 77 -10.38 -11.10 3.73
CA MET A 77 -10.26 -11.18 2.27
C MET A 77 -9.27 -12.27 1.82
N LYS A 78 -8.18 -12.46 2.57
CA LYS A 78 -7.22 -13.55 2.33
C LYS A 78 -7.81 -14.92 2.68
N GLN A 79 -8.48 -15.03 3.84
CA GLN A 79 -9.05 -16.30 4.31
C GLN A 79 -10.14 -16.82 3.36
N TYR A 80 -10.96 -15.95 2.80
CA TYR A 80 -12.02 -16.29 1.83
C TYR A 80 -11.55 -16.32 0.38
N ASP A 81 -10.24 -16.27 0.13
CA ASP A 81 -9.64 -16.27 -1.21
C ASP A 81 -10.20 -15.20 -2.17
N ILE A 82 -10.64 -14.08 -1.61
CA ILE A 82 -11.19 -12.96 -2.40
C ILE A 82 -10.11 -12.38 -3.34
N LEU A 83 -8.85 -12.37 -2.87
CA LEU A 83 -7.74 -11.87 -3.65
C LEU A 83 -7.39 -12.76 -4.84
N GLY A 84 -7.40 -14.11 -4.67
CA GLY A 84 -7.21 -15.06 -5.76
C GLY A 84 -8.30 -14.90 -6.83
N ARG A 85 -9.57 -14.84 -6.41
CA ARG A 85 -10.71 -14.62 -7.30
C ARG A 85 -10.66 -13.26 -8.01
N LEU A 86 -10.14 -12.24 -7.35
CA LEU A 86 -9.92 -10.92 -7.97
C LEU A 86 -8.89 -11.01 -9.10
N VAL A 87 -7.79 -11.76 -8.90
CA VAL A 87 -6.77 -11.99 -9.93
C VAL A 87 -7.35 -12.68 -11.15
N GLU A 88 -8.14 -13.76 -10.95
CA GLU A 88 -8.80 -14.45 -12.06
C GLU A 88 -9.78 -13.53 -12.79
N ALA A 89 -10.53 -12.70 -12.06
CA ALA A 89 -11.41 -11.71 -12.69
C ALA A 89 -10.65 -10.68 -13.54
N PHE A 90 -9.44 -10.28 -13.12
CA PHE A 90 -8.57 -9.41 -13.96
C PHE A 90 -8.08 -10.12 -15.21
N LYS A 91 -7.70 -11.40 -15.11
CA LYS A 91 -7.30 -12.21 -16.29
C LYS A 91 -8.47 -12.39 -17.28
N ASP A 92 -9.71 -12.49 -16.79
CA ASP A 92 -10.91 -12.59 -17.63
C ASP A 92 -11.20 -11.28 -18.41
N VAL A 93 -10.85 -10.13 -17.85
CA VAL A 93 -11.11 -8.81 -18.44
C VAL A 93 -9.98 -8.37 -19.37
N PHE A 94 -8.74 -8.55 -18.92
CA PHE A 94 -7.57 -8.04 -19.63
C PHE A 94 -6.83 -9.16 -20.36
N SER A 95 -6.87 -9.14 -21.67
CA SER A 95 -6.15 -10.08 -22.52
C SER A 95 -4.64 -9.82 -22.59
N SER A 96 -4.17 -8.67 -22.13
CA SER A 96 -2.76 -8.28 -22.16
C SER A 96 -2.07 -8.56 -20.84
N ALA A 97 -1.06 -9.43 -20.83
CA ALA A 97 -0.21 -9.67 -19.66
C ALA A 97 0.44 -8.38 -19.13
N LYS A 98 0.79 -7.43 -20.02
CA LYS A 98 1.30 -6.11 -19.64
C LYS A 98 0.26 -5.30 -18.83
N ALA A 99 -1.00 -5.31 -19.28
CA ALA A 99 -2.06 -4.61 -18.56
C ALA A 99 -2.33 -5.23 -17.19
N VAL A 100 -2.37 -6.57 -17.09
CA VAL A 100 -2.58 -7.26 -15.82
C VAL A 100 -1.43 -7.00 -14.84
N ILE A 101 -0.17 -7.05 -15.29
CA ILE A 101 0.99 -6.82 -14.43
C ILE A 101 1.06 -5.37 -13.90
N MET A 102 0.45 -4.41 -14.60
CA MET A 102 0.31 -3.03 -14.13
C MET A 102 -0.85 -2.88 -13.12
N ILE A 103 -2.02 -3.40 -13.46
CA ILE A 103 -3.25 -3.14 -12.70
C ILE A 103 -3.35 -4.02 -11.46
N LEU A 104 -2.91 -5.27 -11.54
CA LEU A 104 -3.06 -6.23 -10.45
C LEU A 104 -2.37 -5.82 -9.14
N PRO A 105 -1.09 -5.35 -9.14
CA PRO A 105 -0.45 -4.89 -7.92
C PRO A 105 -1.14 -3.65 -7.33
N VAL A 106 -1.66 -2.74 -8.18
CA VAL A 106 -2.46 -1.58 -7.73
C VAL A 106 -3.71 -2.07 -6.98
N ALA A 107 -4.47 -2.98 -7.59
CA ALA A 107 -5.71 -3.51 -7.01
C ALA A 107 -5.44 -4.23 -5.67
N ILE A 108 -4.40 -5.05 -5.58
CA ILE A 108 -3.99 -5.68 -4.32
C ILE A 108 -3.47 -4.65 -3.32
N GLY A 109 -2.77 -3.61 -3.78
CA GLY A 109 -2.32 -2.49 -2.96
C GLY A 109 -3.46 -1.71 -2.32
N MET A 110 -4.59 -1.59 -3.03
CA MET A 110 -5.80 -0.94 -2.51
C MET A 110 -6.36 -1.63 -1.25
N VAL A 111 -6.15 -2.91 -1.09
CA VAL A 111 -6.62 -3.67 0.09
C VAL A 111 -5.79 -3.35 1.35
N SER A 112 -4.65 -2.67 1.21
CA SER A 112 -3.75 -2.30 2.33
C SER A 112 -3.33 -3.47 3.23
N VAL A 113 -3.16 -4.66 2.65
CA VAL A 113 -2.81 -5.88 3.39
C VAL A 113 -1.35 -5.84 3.84
N PRO A 114 -1.06 -6.07 5.12
CA PRO A 114 0.30 -6.32 5.57
C PRO A 114 0.93 -7.49 4.78
N GLY A 115 2.09 -7.25 4.18
CA GLY A 115 2.72 -8.27 3.31
C GLY A 115 2.05 -8.47 1.95
N GLY A 116 1.17 -7.56 1.50
CA GLY A 116 0.47 -7.65 0.21
C GLY A 116 1.42 -7.76 -1.01
N ALA A 117 2.66 -7.31 -0.88
CA ALA A 117 3.68 -7.54 -1.91
C ALA A 117 3.96 -9.04 -2.11
N ALA A 118 3.95 -9.84 -1.04
CA ALA A 118 4.08 -11.28 -1.12
C ALA A 118 2.86 -11.97 -1.75
N ILE A 119 1.67 -11.32 -1.67
CA ILE A 119 0.45 -11.84 -2.30
C ILE A 119 0.46 -11.57 -3.81
N SER A 120 0.90 -10.39 -4.24
CA SER A 120 0.96 -10.04 -5.67
C SER A 120 2.19 -10.64 -6.38
N SER A 121 3.27 -10.95 -5.65
CA SER A 121 4.53 -11.43 -6.23
C SER A 121 4.38 -12.68 -7.11
N PRO A 122 3.72 -13.76 -6.70
CA PRO A 122 3.60 -14.95 -7.54
C PRO A 122 2.93 -14.67 -8.90
N PHE A 123 1.91 -13.81 -8.91
CA PHE A 123 1.22 -13.44 -10.15
C PHE A 123 2.06 -12.53 -11.05
N VAL A 124 2.79 -11.58 -10.44
CA VAL A 124 3.72 -10.73 -11.18
C VAL A 124 4.90 -11.55 -11.72
N ASP A 125 5.36 -12.56 -10.98
CA ASP A 125 6.41 -13.47 -11.42
C ASP A 125 5.94 -14.34 -12.60
N GLU A 126 4.76 -14.95 -12.52
CA GLU A 126 4.16 -15.75 -13.61
C GLU A 126 3.98 -14.92 -14.90
N LEU A 127 3.36 -13.74 -14.75
CA LEU A 127 3.13 -12.84 -15.88
C LEU A 127 4.45 -12.26 -16.42
N GLY A 128 5.37 -11.90 -15.54
CA GLY A 128 6.68 -11.36 -15.92
C GLY A 128 7.55 -12.41 -16.60
N ASP A 129 7.43 -13.69 -16.20
CA ASP A 129 8.09 -14.79 -16.89
C ASP A 129 7.58 -14.98 -18.30
N SER A 130 6.26 -14.96 -18.49
CA SER A 130 5.64 -15.01 -19.81
C SER A 130 6.06 -13.84 -20.73
N LEU A 131 6.40 -12.69 -20.14
CA LEU A 131 6.94 -11.51 -20.83
C LEU A 131 8.48 -11.51 -20.94
N ARG A 132 9.14 -12.58 -20.52
CA ARG A 132 10.61 -12.73 -20.46
C ARG A 132 11.31 -11.60 -19.72
N LEU A 133 10.67 -11.08 -18.65
CA LEU A 133 11.23 -10.03 -17.82
C LEU A 133 12.22 -10.61 -16.80
N PRO A 134 13.38 -10.01 -16.62
CA PRO A 134 14.31 -10.42 -15.56
C PRO A 134 13.70 -10.15 -14.17
N VAL A 135 14.10 -10.93 -13.16
CA VAL A 135 13.54 -10.93 -11.80
C VAL A 135 13.51 -9.53 -11.17
N PHE A 136 14.58 -8.74 -11.35
CA PHE A 136 14.62 -7.39 -10.78
C PHE A 136 13.56 -6.45 -11.36
N LYS A 137 13.22 -6.59 -12.66
CA LYS A 137 12.13 -5.82 -13.28
C LYS A 137 10.77 -6.23 -12.74
N ARG A 138 10.54 -7.53 -12.53
CA ARG A 138 9.29 -8.05 -11.92
C ARG A 138 9.10 -7.49 -10.52
N ALA A 139 10.16 -7.54 -9.69
CA ALA A 139 10.15 -6.99 -8.34
C ALA A 139 9.89 -5.46 -8.34
N ALA A 140 10.56 -4.72 -9.24
CA ALA A 140 10.35 -3.28 -9.39
C ALA A 140 8.91 -2.93 -9.79
N LEU A 141 8.33 -3.65 -10.76
CA LEU A 141 6.94 -3.47 -11.20
C LEU A 141 5.96 -3.75 -10.06
N ASN A 142 6.12 -4.89 -9.37
CA ASN A 142 5.28 -5.23 -8.23
C ASN A 142 5.31 -4.15 -7.15
N LEU A 143 6.50 -3.65 -6.82
CA LEU A 143 6.68 -2.61 -5.81
C LEU A 143 6.06 -1.28 -6.28
N THR A 144 6.41 -0.81 -7.47
CA THR A 144 6.01 0.51 -7.96
C THR A 144 4.51 0.62 -8.17
N PHE A 145 3.91 -0.29 -8.94
CA PHE A 145 2.48 -0.25 -9.21
C PHE A 145 1.64 -0.44 -7.95
N ARG A 146 2.08 -1.29 -7.02
CA ARG A 146 1.38 -1.46 -5.75
C ARG A 146 1.38 -0.18 -4.90
N HIS A 147 2.48 0.59 -4.88
CA HIS A 147 2.57 1.81 -4.08
C HIS A 147 1.71 2.95 -4.62
N CYS A 148 1.32 2.92 -5.90
CA CYS A 148 0.38 3.89 -6.47
C CYS A 148 -0.92 3.99 -5.66
N ALA A 149 -1.44 2.85 -5.19
CA ALA A 149 -2.64 2.80 -4.37
C ALA A 149 -2.51 3.60 -3.06
N PHE A 150 -1.35 3.61 -2.44
CA PHE A 150 -1.13 4.32 -1.15
C PHE A 150 -1.21 5.84 -1.27
N PHE A 151 -0.93 6.38 -2.45
CA PHE A 151 -1.02 7.81 -2.72
C PHE A 151 -2.42 8.26 -3.15
N LEU A 152 -3.27 7.35 -3.61
CA LEU A 152 -4.59 7.66 -4.14
C LEU A 152 -5.73 7.29 -3.19
N LEU A 153 -5.53 6.32 -2.31
CA LEU A 153 -6.59 5.87 -1.41
C LEU A 153 -6.62 6.66 -0.11
N PRO A 154 -7.74 7.33 0.19
CA PRO A 154 -7.92 8.00 1.47
C PRO A 154 -7.89 7.05 2.67
N THR A 155 -8.18 5.76 2.45
CA THR A 155 -8.16 4.69 3.46
C THR A 155 -6.78 4.07 3.69
N SER A 156 -5.76 4.49 2.94
CA SER A 156 -4.40 4.00 3.19
C SER A 156 -3.89 4.50 4.54
N SER A 157 -3.17 3.64 5.27
CA SER A 157 -2.62 4.00 6.59
C SER A 157 -1.78 5.28 6.54
N SER A 158 -1.03 5.48 5.46
CA SER A 158 -0.23 6.70 5.24
C SER A 158 -1.09 7.96 5.18
N MET A 159 -2.21 7.91 4.44
CA MET A 159 -3.13 9.05 4.31
C MET A 159 -3.88 9.33 5.60
N ILE A 160 -4.26 8.28 6.35
CA ILE A 160 -4.90 8.43 7.66
C ILE A 160 -3.95 9.10 8.65
N VAL A 161 -2.71 8.62 8.76
CA VAL A 161 -1.70 9.23 9.63
C VAL A 161 -1.43 10.67 9.22
N PHE A 162 -1.24 10.93 7.92
CA PHE A 162 -1.02 12.29 7.40
C PHE A 162 -2.19 13.24 7.73
N SER A 163 -3.43 12.78 7.52
CA SER A 163 -4.63 13.58 7.82
C SER A 163 -4.72 13.97 9.30
N ASN A 164 -4.31 13.07 10.20
CA ASN A 164 -4.27 13.36 11.63
C ASN A 164 -3.14 14.32 12.03
N MET A 165 -1.99 14.24 11.36
CA MET A 165 -0.85 15.12 11.62
C MET A 165 -1.02 16.52 11.00
N ALA A 166 -1.77 16.62 9.89
CA ALA A 166 -1.97 17.86 9.16
C ALA A 166 -3.47 18.13 8.87
N PRO A 167 -4.31 18.34 9.90
CA PRO A 167 -5.77 18.46 9.76
C PRO A 167 -6.21 19.68 8.95
N HIS A 168 -5.33 20.68 8.77
CA HIS A 168 -5.56 21.84 7.93
C HIS A 168 -5.44 21.56 6.42
N VAL A 169 -4.83 20.41 6.05
CA VAL A 169 -4.68 20.01 4.64
C VAL A 169 -5.92 19.24 4.21
N ARG A 170 -6.58 19.68 3.14
CA ARG A 170 -7.74 18.99 2.58
C ARG A 170 -7.26 17.69 1.87
N LEU A 171 -7.54 16.55 2.45
CA LEU A 171 -7.11 15.25 1.98
C LEU A 171 -7.39 14.99 0.49
N TYR A 172 -8.61 15.31 0.02
CA TYR A 172 -8.98 15.12 -1.38
C TYR A 172 -8.23 16.05 -2.35
N LYS A 173 -7.80 17.25 -1.90
CA LYS A 173 -6.91 18.11 -2.71
C LYS A 173 -5.52 17.51 -2.84
N LEU A 174 -5.01 16.91 -1.76
CA LEU A 174 -3.74 16.19 -1.78
C LEU A 174 -3.81 14.98 -2.71
N ILE A 175 -4.89 14.19 -2.65
CA ILE A 175 -5.10 13.04 -3.53
C ILE A 175 -5.15 13.49 -5.00
N ALA A 176 -5.87 14.58 -5.31
CA ALA A 176 -5.92 15.12 -6.65
C ALA A 176 -4.54 15.53 -7.19
N LEU A 177 -3.70 16.13 -6.34
CA LEU A 177 -2.30 16.44 -6.69
C LEU A 177 -1.49 15.17 -6.93
N ASN A 178 -1.69 14.16 -6.10
CA ASN A 178 -1.00 12.88 -6.22
C ASN A 178 -1.34 12.12 -7.51
N VAL A 179 -2.51 12.36 -8.12
CA VAL A 179 -2.87 11.73 -9.41
C VAL A 179 -1.82 11.99 -10.46
N ALA A 180 -1.36 13.24 -10.61
CA ALA A 180 -0.33 13.59 -11.60
C ALA A 180 1.01 12.90 -11.27
N PHE A 181 1.39 12.86 -9.98
CA PHE A 181 2.59 12.18 -9.53
C PHE A 181 2.54 10.66 -9.80
N VAL A 182 1.42 10.02 -9.48
CA VAL A 182 1.19 8.59 -9.71
C VAL A 182 1.22 8.28 -11.19
N ALA A 183 0.54 9.08 -12.03
CA ALA A 183 0.57 8.91 -13.48
C ALA A 183 2.01 8.99 -14.03
N GLY A 184 2.82 9.92 -13.54
CA GLY A 184 4.24 10.02 -13.89
C GLY A 184 5.04 8.81 -13.44
N MET A 185 4.80 8.30 -12.24
CA MET A 185 5.47 7.11 -11.69
C MET A 185 5.09 5.84 -12.48
N GLU A 186 3.82 5.67 -12.83
CA GLU A 186 3.36 4.53 -13.65
C GLU A 186 3.92 4.60 -15.07
N LEU A 187 3.90 5.79 -15.69
CA LEU A 187 4.49 6.00 -17.01
C LEU A 187 6.00 5.70 -17.01
N ALA A 188 6.73 6.21 -16.03
CA ALA A 188 8.16 5.93 -15.89
C ALA A 188 8.41 4.42 -15.73
N SER A 189 7.64 3.74 -14.89
CA SER A 189 7.76 2.30 -14.68
C SER A 189 7.44 1.50 -15.94
N TYR A 190 6.42 1.90 -16.68
CA TYR A 190 6.11 1.30 -17.99
C TYR A 190 7.26 1.47 -18.97
N LEU A 191 7.80 2.69 -19.12
CA LEU A 191 8.86 3.00 -20.06
C LEU A 191 10.17 2.27 -19.73
N LEU A 192 10.54 2.20 -18.44
CA LEU A 192 11.79 1.59 -17.98
C LEU A 192 11.74 0.06 -17.98
N TYR A 193 10.59 -0.52 -17.64
CA TYR A 193 10.52 -1.96 -17.36
C TYR A 193 9.65 -2.76 -18.32
N LEU A 194 8.56 -2.18 -18.87
CA LEU A 194 7.56 -2.91 -19.66
C LEU A 194 7.59 -2.61 -21.16
N ARG A 195 8.06 -1.43 -21.59
CA ARG A 195 7.98 -1.00 -22.99
C ARG A 195 8.62 -2.03 -23.95
N GLY A 196 9.80 -2.53 -23.61
CA GLY A 196 10.56 -3.50 -24.41
C GLY A 196 10.23 -4.97 -24.14
N ALA A 197 9.24 -5.27 -23.28
CA ALA A 197 8.88 -6.65 -23.00
C ALA A 197 8.19 -7.30 -24.21
N GLU A 198 8.58 -8.54 -24.51
CA GLU A 198 7.91 -9.34 -25.53
C GLU A 198 6.52 -9.74 -25.02
N ALA A 199 5.47 -9.37 -25.74
CA ALA A 199 4.15 -9.86 -25.41
C ALA A 199 4.00 -11.28 -26.01
N PRO A 200 3.78 -12.32 -25.18
CA PRO A 200 3.41 -13.60 -25.73
C PRO A 200 2.10 -13.41 -26.49
N VAL A 201 1.97 -14.08 -27.61
CA VAL A 201 0.67 -14.24 -28.28
C VAL A 201 -0.18 -15.11 -27.39
N ALA A 202 -0.81 -14.50 -26.37
CA ALA A 202 -1.74 -15.22 -25.51
C ALA A 202 -2.90 -15.71 -26.39
N PRO A 203 -3.31 -16.98 -26.29
CA PRO A 203 -4.56 -17.40 -26.87
C PRO A 203 -5.65 -16.50 -26.30
N ARG A 204 -6.37 -15.78 -27.15
CA ARG A 204 -7.55 -15.01 -26.76
C ARG A 204 -8.52 -15.98 -26.11
N SER A 205 -8.59 -16.00 -24.82
CA SER A 205 -9.70 -16.59 -24.10
C SER A 205 -10.94 -15.85 -24.57
N GLY A 206 -11.85 -16.57 -25.18
CA GLY A 206 -12.94 -16.03 -25.98
C GLY A 206 -13.72 -14.91 -25.27
N GLY A 207 -14.09 -13.88 -26.02
CA GLY A 207 -14.74 -12.63 -25.57
C GLY A 207 -16.13 -12.74 -24.90
N GLY A 208 -16.46 -13.86 -24.27
CA GLY A 208 -17.72 -14.04 -23.52
C GLY A 208 -17.61 -13.77 -22.03
N HIS A 209 -16.41 -13.65 -21.49
CA HIS A 209 -16.19 -13.54 -20.04
C HIS A 209 -15.99 -12.10 -19.53
N THR A 210 -15.80 -11.11 -20.42
CA THR A 210 -15.43 -9.74 -20.04
C THR A 210 -16.47 -9.07 -19.11
N LEU A 211 -17.76 -9.20 -19.39
CA LEU A 211 -18.81 -8.60 -18.55
C LEU A 211 -18.86 -9.29 -17.17
N ARG A 212 -18.78 -10.62 -17.16
CA ARG A 212 -18.73 -11.40 -15.92
C ARG A 212 -17.48 -11.06 -15.12
N GLY A 213 -16.33 -10.91 -15.78
CA GLY A 213 -15.07 -10.49 -15.15
C GLY A 213 -15.20 -9.10 -14.54
N LEU A 214 -15.76 -8.12 -15.24
CA LEU A 214 -16.02 -6.78 -14.70
C LEU A 214 -16.92 -6.80 -13.48
N VAL A 215 -18.03 -7.54 -13.52
CA VAL A 215 -18.93 -7.71 -12.36
C VAL A 215 -18.19 -8.35 -11.18
N ASN A 216 -17.35 -9.35 -11.44
CA ASN A 216 -16.54 -9.99 -10.41
C ASN A 216 -15.51 -9.03 -9.81
N ILE A 217 -14.81 -8.22 -10.61
CA ILE A 217 -13.90 -7.18 -10.11
C ILE A 217 -14.66 -6.22 -9.19
N LEU A 218 -15.81 -5.69 -9.64
CA LEU A 218 -16.64 -4.81 -8.83
C LEU A 218 -17.09 -5.48 -7.52
N LYS A 219 -17.50 -6.75 -7.59
CA LYS A 219 -17.92 -7.52 -6.41
C LYS A 219 -16.78 -7.70 -5.41
N TYR A 220 -15.61 -8.14 -5.87
CA TYR A 220 -14.50 -8.46 -4.96
C TYR A 220 -13.78 -7.20 -4.43
N MET A 221 -13.87 -6.08 -5.13
CA MET A 221 -13.37 -4.79 -4.66
C MET A 221 -14.42 -4.01 -3.83
N SER A 222 -15.65 -4.52 -3.69
CA SER A 222 -16.74 -3.82 -2.98
C SER A 222 -16.37 -3.35 -1.56
N PRO A 223 -15.62 -4.09 -0.73
CA PRO A 223 -15.27 -3.61 0.60
C PRO A 223 -14.47 -2.30 0.58
N ILE A 224 -13.71 -2.05 -0.50
CA ILE A 224 -12.87 -0.85 -0.62
C ILE A 224 -13.70 0.34 -1.08
N TYR A 225 -14.36 0.23 -2.23
CA TYR A 225 -15.08 1.38 -2.77
C TYR A 225 -16.34 1.74 -1.97
N VAL A 226 -16.98 0.77 -1.29
CA VAL A 226 -18.10 1.07 -0.39
C VAL A 226 -17.66 1.99 0.74
N ILE A 227 -16.51 1.75 1.37
CA ILE A 227 -15.96 2.62 2.42
C ILE A 227 -15.69 4.02 1.86
N VAL A 228 -15.07 4.12 0.69
CA VAL A 228 -14.75 5.41 0.05
C VAL A 228 -16.03 6.17 -0.32
N LEU A 229 -17.04 5.47 -0.86
CA LEU A 229 -18.33 6.08 -1.19
C LEU A 229 -19.09 6.56 0.05
N LEU A 230 -19.11 5.76 1.11
CA LEU A 230 -19.76 6.16 2.38
C LEU A 230 -19.10 7.41 2.97
N ASN A 231 -17.77 7.49 2.94
CA ASN A 231 -17.08 8.69 3.38
C ASN A 231 -17.39 9.89 2.47
N GLY A 232 -17.30 9.76 1.16
CA GLY A 232 -17.50 10.84 0.21
C GLY A 232 -18.93 11.38 0.17
N LEU A 233 -19.93 10.48 0.21
CA LEU A 233 -21.35 10.85 0.10
C LEU A 233 -21.97 11.25 1.43
N PHE A 234 -21.69 10.49 2.48
CA PHE A 234 -22.34 10.66 3.79
C PHE A 234 -21.46 11.36 4.81
N LYS A 235 -20.25 11.78 4.42
CA LYS A 235 -19.25 12.39 5.33
C LYS A 235 -19.02 11.56 6.60
N VAL A 236 -19.21 10.25 6.51
CA VAL A 236 -18.90 9.33 7.60
C VAL A 236 -17.40 9.42 7.87
N PRO A 237 -16.98 9.75 9.09
CA PRO A 237 -15.55 9.83 9.39
C PRO A 237 -14.86 8.49 9.08
N MET A 238 -13.67 8.53 8.49
CA MET A 238 -12.87 7.32 8.26
C MET A 238 -12.09 6.91 9.52
N TYR A 239 -12.28 7.65 10.60
CA TYR A 239 -11.59 7.47 11.91
C TYR A 239 -12.52 7.79 13.06
#